data_2e9d430d59a3d8c9725ac5a4512f2ff4
#
_entry.id   2e9d430d59a3d8c9725ac5a4512f2ff4
#
_cell.length_a   1.000
_cell.length_b   1.000
_cell.length_c   1.000
_cell.angle_alpha   90.00
_cell.angle_beta   90.00
_cell.angle_gamma   90.00
#
_symmetry.space_group_name_H-M   'P 1'
#
loop_
_entity.id
_entity.type
_entity.pdbx_description
1 polymer ?
#
loop_
_entity_poly.entity_id
_entity_poly.type
_entity_poly.pdbx_seq_one_letter_code
_entity_poly.pdbx_strand_id
1 'polypeptide(L)'
;EVDRLRNLADTMLGSRQLPSYEPVNVHEPLERVRSLIANQTKKKIKITRDYDLSLPDVNADRDQLIQVMLNISVNAVQAMMENKDFFTEHQPELVLRTRIQRLVTINGVLNRSAVRVDIEDNGPGVPEEILESVFYPLVTGRAKGTGLGLSIAQNIMHQHNGMIECQSVPGKTMFSLYLPWESDRVAK
;
A
#
# COMPACT_ATOMS: atom_id res chain seq x y z
N GLU A 1 18.31 -6.06 -7.62
CA GLU A 1 17.95 -4.97 -6.67
C GLU A 1 16.49 -5.13 -6.18
N VAL A 2 15.59 -5.58 -7.03
CA VAL A 2 14.18 -5.85 -6.66
C VAL A 2 14.08 -7.03 -5.68
N ASP A 3 14.93 -8.06 -5.83
CA ASP A 3 15.01 -9.17 -4.86
C ASP A 3 15.52 -8.73 -3.48
N ARG A 4 16.32 -7.66 -3.40
CA ARG A 4 16.72 -7.05 -2.13
C ARG A 4 15.57 -6.34 -1.42
N LEU A 5 14.67 -5.67 -2.15
CA LEU A 5 13.43 -5.10 -1.58
C LEU A 5 12.54 -6.18 -1.00
N ARG A 6 12.42 -7.28 -1.72
CA ARG A 6 11.65 -8.43 -1.28
C ARG A 6 12.24 -9.05 -0.02
N ASN A 7 13.55 -9.27 0.01
CA ASN A 7 14.24 -9.80 1.19
C ASN A 7 14.17 -8.84 2.39
N LEU A 8 14.13 -7.52 2.17
CA LEU A 8 13.89 -6.54 3.24
C LEU A 8 12.45 -6.62 3.77
N ALA A 9 11.46 -6.72 2.87
CA ALA A 9 10.08 -6.97 3.27
C ALA A 9 9.94 -8.29 4.03
N ASP A 10 10.57 -9.37 3.54
CA ASP A 10 10.57 -10.69 4.18
C ASP A 10 11.36 -10.72 5.50
N THR A 11 12.42 -9.92 5.64
CA THR A 11 13.22 -9.80 6.89
C THR A 11 12.44 -9.00 7.94
N MET A 12 11.66 -7.99 7.54
CA MET A 12 10.73 -7.31 8.44
C MET A 12 9.55 -8.21 8.84
N LEU A 13 9.22 -9.23 8.03
CA LEU A 13 8.25 -10.29 8.36
C LEU A 13 8.70 -11.23 9.48
N GLY A 14 10.01 -11.33 9.75
CA GLY A 14 10.61 -12.29 10.72
C GLY A 14 10.44 -11.90 12.18
N SER A 15 10.01 -10.70 12.50
CA SER A 15 9.79 -10.27 13.89
C SER A 15 8.38 -10.66 14.36
N ARG A 16 8.25 -11.84 14.98
CA ARG A 16 7.07 -12.29 15.74
C ARG A 16 6.90 -11.50 17.05
N GLN A 17 6.98 -10.18 16.98
CA GLN A 17 6.58 -9.34 18.12
C GLN A 17 5.05 -9.18 18.09
N LEU A 18 4.43 -9.17 19.27
CA LEU A 18 3.02 -8.83 19.38
C LEU A 18 2.82 -7.41 18.84
N PRO A 19 1.74 -7.14 18.06
CA PRO A 19 1.48 -5.81 17.52
C PRO A 19 1.49 -4.76 18.64
N SER A 20 2.21 -3.67 18.43
CA SER A 20 2.27 -2.54 19.36
C SER A 20 1.46 -1.38 18.82
N TYR A 21 0.21 -1.26 19.27
CA TYR A 21 -0.69 -0.19 18.83
C TYR A 21 -0.40 1.09 19.58
N GLU A 22 -0.15 2.17 18.84
CA GLU A 22 0.09 3.51 19.36
C GLU A 22 -0.50 4.57 18.41
N PRO A 23 -0.67 5.83 18.83
CA PRO A 23 -1.00 6.92 17.91
C PRO A 23 0.13 7.11 16.89
N VAL A 24 -0.17 6.91 15.61
CA VAL A 24 0.79 6.98 14.50
C VAL A 24 0.33 8.03 13.49
N ASN A 25 1.21 8.97 13.16
CA ASN A 25 1.04 9.82 11.99
C ASN A 25 1.38 9.02 10.73
N VAL A 26 0.39 8.79 9.87
CA VAL A 26 0.54 7.93 8.67
C VAL A 26 1.60 8.41 7.69
N HIS A 27 1.99 9.69 7.74
CA HIS A 27 3.05 10.21 6.89
C HIS A 27 4.44 9.67 7.28
N GLU A 28 4.69 9.31 8.55
CA GLU A 28 5.97 8.76 8.98
C GLU A 28 6.30 7.42 8.33
N PRO A 29 5.44 6.37 8.43
CA PRO A 29 5.65 5.12 7.72
C PRO A 29 5.70 5.31 6.21
N LEU A 30 4.87 6.21 5.65
CA LEU A 30 4.84 6.48 4.21
C LEU A 30 6.14 7.12 3.70
N GLU A 31 6.72 8.09 4.44
CA GLU A 31 8.03 8.69 4.14
C GLU A 31 9.18 7.69 4.28
N ARG A 32 9.09 6.76 5.22
CA ARG A 32 10.06 5.67 5.35
C ARG A 32 10.06 4.79 4.10
N VAL A 33 8.88 4.37 3.64
CA VAL A 33 8.70 3.58 2.42
C VAL A 33 9.20 4.36 1.20
N ARG A 34 8.81 5.63 1.05
CA ARG A 34 9.28 6.51 -0.03
C ARG A 34 10.80 6.55 -0.12
N SER A 35 11.46 6.72 1.02
CA SER A 35 12.93 6.79 1.07
C SER A 35 13.59 5.47 0.66
N LEU A 36 13.04 4.33 1.09
CA LEU A 36 13.52 3.01 0.70
C LEU A 36 13.39 2.80 -0.82
N ILE A 37 12.22 3.09 -1.39
CA ILE A 37 11.96 2.97 -2.83
C ILE A 37 12.87 3.89 -3.64
N ALA A 38 13.00 5.17 -3.25
CA ALA A 38 13.85 6.14 -3.96
C ALA A 38 15.31 5.71 -4.01
N ASN A 39 15.84 5.19 -2.89
CA ASN A 39 17.23 4.73 -2.81
C ASN A 39 17.47 3.50 -3.69
N GLN A 40 16.53 2.57 -3.73
CA GLN A 40 16.72 1.32 -4.47
C GLN A 40 16.47 1.46 -5.96
N THR A 41 15.49 2.27 -6.36
CA THR A 41 15.23 2.54 -7.78
C THR A 41 16.26 3.47 -8.41
N LYS A 42 17.22 4.01 -7.61
CA LYS A 42 18.22 4.98 -8.06
C LYS A 42 17.59 6.15 -8.82
N LYS A 43 16.41 6.59 -8.35
CA LYS A 43 15.62 7.67 -8.95
C LYS A 43 15.13 7.42 -10.39
N LYS A 44 15.11 6.17 -10.84
CA LYS A 44 14.53 5.81 -12.15
C LYS A 44 13.03 5.95 -12.22
N ILE A 45 12.36 5.96 -11.05
CA ILE A 45 10.93 6.15 -10.89
C ILE A 45 10.71 7.49 -10.21
N LYS A 46 9.86 8.33 -10.78
CA LYS A 46 9.42 9.57 -10.16
C LYS A 46 8.49 9.23 -8.99
N ILE A 47 8.73 9.81 -7.81
CA ILE A 47 7.86 9.62 -6.65
C ILE A 47 7.25 10.97 -6.28
N THR A 48 5.94 11.07 -6.43
CA THR A 48 5.16 12.29 -6.14
C THR A 48 4.44 12.13 -4.81
N ARG A 49 4.47 13.20 -3.98
CA ARG A 49 3.76 13.30 -2.70
C ARG A 49 2.57 14.22 -2.85
N ASP A 50 1.41 13.79 -2.41
CA ASP A 50 0.17 14.56 -2.39
C ASP A 50 -0.52 14.32 -1.02
N TYR A 51 0.02 14.97 0.01
CA TYR A 51 -0.33 14.72 1.41
C TYR A 51 -1.27 15.79 1.95
N ASP A 52 -2.32 15.33 2.63
CA ASP A 52 -3.14 16.15 3.52
C ASP A 52 -2.49 16.18 4.91
N LEU A 53 -1.82 17.28 5.24
CA LEU A 53 -1.10 17.44 6.51
C LEU A 53 -2.02 17.65 7.71
N SER A 54 -3.33 17.78 7.52
CA SER A 54 -4.32 17.95 8.58
C SER A 54 -4.84 16.62 9.15
N LEU A 55 -4.32 15.47 8.67
CA LEU A 55 -4.77 14.16 9.10
C LEU A 55 -4.49 13.93 10.58
N PRO A 56 -5.45 13.32 11.32
CA PRO A 56 -5.21 12.90 12.69
C PRO A 56 -4.31 11.66 12.73
N ASP A 57 -3.68 11.45 13.88
CA ASP A 57 -3.02 10.19 14.18
C ASP A 57 -4.05 9.05 14.23
N VAL A 58 -3.63 7.86 13.77
CA VAL A 58 -4.42 6.62 13.84
C VAL A 58 -3.81 5.67 14.86
N ASN A 59 -4.64 4.87 15.54
CA ASN A 59 -4.13 3.84 16.45
C ASN A 59 -3.66 2.63 15.64
N ALA A 60 -2.36 2.47 15.50
CA ALA A 60 -1.76 1.48 14.62
C ALA A 60 -0.39 0.99 15.12
N ASP A 61 0.04 -0.15 14.60
CA ASP A 61 1.43 -0.59 14.68
C ASP A 61 2.21 0.02 13.50
N ARG A 62 3.17 0.86 13.80
CA ARG A 62 3.96 1.61 12.82
C ARG A 62 4.74 0.69 11.87
N ASP A 63 5.34 -0.37 12.39
CA ASP A 63 6.18 -1.28 11.59
C ASP A 63 5.30 -2.13 10.66
N GLN A 64 4.11 -2.53 11.12
CA GLN A 64 3.13 -3.21 10.29
C GLN A 64 2.59 -2.30 9.18
N LEU A 65 2.35 -1.01 9.45
CA LEU A 65 1.98 -0.05 8.39
C LEU A 65 3.09 0.13 7.36
N ILE A 66 4.36 0.21 7.79
CA ILE A 66 5.51 0.23 6.86
C ILE A 66 5.48 -1.01 5.98
N GLN A 67 5.25 -2.19 6.55
CA GLN A 67 5.19 -3.45 5.82
C GLN A 67 4.08 -3.46 4.77
N VAL A 68 2.85 -3.03 5.12
CA VAL A 68 1.73 -2.92 4.17
C VAL A 68 2.10 -2.01 3.01
N MET A 69 2.53 -0.80 3.30
CA MET A 69 2.85 0.21 2.28
C MET A 69 4.05 -0.22 1.42
N LEU A 70 5.04 -0.90 2.02
CA LEU A 70 6.20 -1.41 1.30
C LEU A 70 5.81 -2.55 0.35
N ASN A 71 4.97 -3.50 0.78
CA ASN A 71 4.50 -4.60 -0.06
C ASN A 71 3.78 -4.08 -1.31
N ILE A 72 2.93 -3.07 -1.15
CA ILE A 72 2.21 -2.44 -2.27
C ILE A 72 3.19 -1.70 -3.18
N SER A 73 4.05 -0.85 -2.60
CA SER A 73 4.99 -0.03 -3.37
C SER A 73 6.01 -0.88 -4.15
N VAL A 74 6.47 -2.01 -3.56
CA VAL A 74 7.34 -2.97 -4.25
C VAL A 74 6.64 -3.60 -5.43
N ASN A 75 5.36 -3.97 -5.29
CA ASN A 75 4.58 -4.50 -6.40
C ASN A 75 4.45 -3.50 -7.56
N ALA A 76 4.19 -2.23 -7.25
CA ALA A 76 4.15 -1.14 -8.23
C ALA A 76 5.49 -0.98 -8.95
N VAL A 77 6.59 -0.87 -8.19
CA VAL A 77 7.96 -0.75 -8.74
C VAL A 77 8.30 -1.92 -9.66
N GLN A 78 8.00 -3.15 -9.22
CA GLN A 78 8.25 -4.35 -10.02
C GLN A 78 7.46 -4.33 -11.34
N ALA A 79 6.15 -3.98 -11.28
CA ALA A 79 5.32 -3.87 -12.47
C ALA A 79 5.89 -2.88 -13.49
N MET A 80 6.33 -1.71 -13.01
CA MET A 80 6.94 -0.69 -13.86
C MET A 80 8.31 -1.09 -14.40
N MET A 81 9.16 -1.74 -13.61
CA MET A 81 10.51 -2.11 -14.01
C MET A 81 10.57 -3.32 -14.96
N GLU A 82 9.61 -4.25 -14.85
CA GLU A 82 9.52 -5.42 -15.72
C GLU A 82 8.93 -5.09 -17.10
N ASN A 83 8.14 -4.01 -17.21
CA ASN A 83 7.44 -3.59 -18.43
C ASN A 83 8.01 -2.28 -19.01
N LYS A 84 9.30 -2.23 -19.24
CA LYS A 84 9.98 -1.01 -19.73
C LYS A 84 9.44 -0.49 -21.05
N ASP A 85 9.01 -1.37 -21.93
CA ASP A 85 8.46 -1.02 -23.24
C ASP A 85 7.13 -0.25 -23.12
N PHE A 86 6.42 -0.38 -21.99
CA PHE A 86 5.23 0.40 -21.67
C PHE A 86 5.55 1.89 -21.44
N PHE A 87 6.79 2.22 -21.09
CA PHE A 87 7.25 3.56 -20.71
C PHE A 87 8.07 4.26 -21.79
N THR A 88 7.79 4.01 -23.06
CA THR A 88 8.52 4.66 -24.18
C THR A 88 8.23 6.16 -24.28
N GLU A 89 7.02 6.58 -23.92
CA GLU A 89 6.56 7.97 -24.08
C GLU A 89 6.40 8.72 -22.74
N HIS A 90 6.43 8.04 -21.61
CA HIS A 90 6.23 8.65 -20.29
C HIS A 90 7.10 8.00 -19.22
N GLN A 91 7.42 8.76 -18.18
CA GLN A 91 8.25 8.29 -17.08
C GLN A 91 7.45 7.43 -16.11
N PRO A 92 8.00 6.31 -15.59
CA PRO A 92 7.41 5.59 -14.48
C PRO A 92 7.21 6.50 -13.26
N GLU A 93 6.00 6.52 -12.72
CA GLU A 93 5.63 7.38 -11.58
C GLU A 93 4.87 6.60 -10.52
N LEU A 94 5.26 6.83 -9.27
CA LEU A 94 4.57 6.38 -8.07
C LEU A 94 4.03 7.60 -7.33
N VAL A 95 2.71 7.68 -7.13
CA VAL A 95 2.07 8.76 -6.39
C VAL A 95 1.64 8.25 -5.02
N LEU A 96 2.07 8.94 -3.97
CA LEU A 96 1.69 8.69 -2.59
C LEU A 96 0.74 9.80 -2.15
N ARG A 97 -0.52 9.45 -1.87
CA ARG A 97 -1.57 10.43 -1.53
C ARG A 97 -2.20 10.08 -0.20
N THR A 98 -2.55 11.10 0.58
CA THR A 98 -3.29 10.93 1.83
C THR A 98 -4.49 11.85 1.89
N ARG A 99 -5.64 11.37 2.38
CA ARG A 99 -6.91 12.13 2.49
C ARG A 99 -7.72 11.66 3.69
N ILE A 100 -8.64 12.50 4.14
CA ILE A 100 -9.78 12.06 4.97
C ILE A 100 -10.86 11.50 4.03
N GLN A 101 -11.28 10.27 4.28
CA GLN A 101 -12.45 9.68 3.66
C GLN A 101 -13.62 9.73 4.63
N ARG A 102 -14.73 10.38 4.23
CA ARG A 102 -15.95 10.47 5.03
C ARG A 102 -16.96 9.40 4.64
N LEU A 103 -17.76 8.96 5.61
CA LEU A 103 -18.87 8.00 5.42
C LEU A 103 -18.42 6.75 4.66
N VAL A 104 -17.43 6.06 5.19
CA VAL A 104 -16.87 4.85 4.58
C VAL A 104 -17.28 3.61 5.39
N THR A 105 -17.71 2.57 4.67
CA THR A 105 -17.98 1.26 5.28
C THR A 105 -16.73 0.41 5.23
N ILE A 106 -16.19 0.07 6.38
CA ILE A 106 -15.02 -0.79 6.54
C ILE A 106 -15.46 -2.07 7.23
N ASN A 107 -15.26 -3.23 6.60
CA ASN A 107 -15.63 -4.55 7.12
C ASN A 107 -17.10 -4.60 7.62
N GLY A 108 -18.02 -3.99 6.88
CA GLY A 108 -19.45 -3.95 7.24
C GLY A 108 -19.81 -2.92 8.32
N VAL A 109 -18.87 -2.16 8.85
CA VAL A 109 -19.10 -1.11 9.85
C VAL A 109 -19.02 0.26 9.19
N LEU A 110 -20.07 1.08 9.34
CA LEU A 110 -20.06 2.45 8.86
C LEU A 110 -19.21 3.33 9.81
N ASN A 111 -18.19 3.94 9.26
CA ASN A 111 -17.33 4.92 9.93
C ASN A 111 -17.65 6.32 9.38
N ARG A 112 -17.75 7.32 10.27
CA ARG A 112 -17.94 8.72 9.86
C ARG A 112 -16.76 9.24 9.08
N SER A 113 -15.55 8.85 9.47
CA SER A 113 -14.32 9.16 8.76
C SER A 113 -13.26 8.07 8.95
N ALA A 114 -12.36 8.01 7.97
CA ALA A 114 -11.15 7.20 8.00
C ALA A 114 -10.00 7.97 7.37
N VAL A 115 -8.81 7.70 7.81
CA VAL A 115 -7.59 8.12 7.11
C VAL A 115 -7.42 7.20 5.91
N ARG A 116 -7.33 7.79 4.72
CA ARG A 116 -7.10 7.08 3.47
C ARG A 116 -5.68 7.35 2.97
N VAL A 117 -4.96 6.29 2.66
CA VAL A 117 -3.64 6.35 2.01
C VAL A 117 -3.73 5.66 0.67
N ASP A 118 -3.46 6.39 -0.42
CA ASP A 118 -3.41 5.84 -1.76
C ASP A 118 -1.96 5.70 -2.22
N ILE A 119 -1.65 4.54 -2.78
CA ILE A 119 -0.41 4.23 -3.47
C ILE A 119 -0.79 3.93 -4.91
N GLU A 120 -0.48 4.86 -5.82
CA GLU A 120 -0.88 4.82 -7.23
C GLU A 120 0.35 4.72 -8.12
N ASP A 121 0.35 3.83 -9.09
CA ASP A 121 1.36 3.71 -10.13
C ASP A 121 0.74 3.87 -11.52
N ASN A 122 1.55 4.33 -12.47
CA ASN A 122 1.18 4.46 -13.87
C ASN A 122 1.67 3.29 -14.73
N GLY A 123 1.78 2.09 -14.13
CA GLY A 123 2.23 0.87 -14.79
C GLY A 123 1.17 0.22 -15.70
N PRO A 124 1.47 -0.97 -16.22
CA PRO A 124 0.61 -1.65 -17.20
C PRO A 124 -0.74 -2.12 -16.63
N GLY A 125 -0.93 -2.04 -15.31
CA GLY A 125 -2.14 -2.53 -14.65
C GLY A 125 -2.02 -3.95 -14.13
N VAL A 126 -3.05 -4.36 -13.38
CA VAL A 126 -3.25 -5.74 -12.93
C VAL A 126 -4.11 -6.46 -13.97
N PRO A 127 -3.74 -7.67 -14.43
CA PRO A 127 -4.59 -8.43 -15.33
C PRO A 127 -6.00 -8.63 -14.78
N GLU A 128 -7.01 -8.45 -15.62
CA GLU A 128 -8.43 -8.50 -15.21
C GLU A 128 -8.78 -9.85 -14.57
N GLU A 129 -8.17 -10.95 -15.06
CA GLU A 129 -8.42 -12.32 -14.60
C GLU A 129 -8.02 -12.53 -13.11
N ILE A 130 -7.10 -11.72 -12.59
CA ILE A 130 -6.63 -11.84 -11.21
C ILE A 130 -7.05 -10.67 -10.32
N LEU A 131 -7.68 -9.62 -10.87
CA LEU A 131 -7.98 -8.40 -10.14
C LEU A 131 -8.90 -8.67 -8.93
N GLU A 132 -9.93 -9.50 -9.09
CA GLU A 132 -10.84 -9.86 -8.00
C GLU A 132 -10.18 -10.72 -6.91
N SER A 133 -9.15 -11.46 -7.29
CA SER A 133 -8.42 -12.38 -6.41
C SER A 133 -7.04 -11.88 -5.99
N VAL A 134 -6.71 -10.61 -6.28
CA VAL A 134 -5.36 -10.05 -6.09
C VAL A 134 -4.85 -10.14 -4.63
N PHE A 135 -5.76 -10.21 -3.68
CA PHE A 135 -5.45 -10.35 -2.25
C PHE A 135 -5.40 -11.82 -1.77
N TYR A 136 -5.75 -12.80 -2.62
CA TYR A 136 -5.69 -14.20 -2.19
C TYR A 136 -4.23 -14.68 -2.16
N PRO A 137 -3.88 -15.51 -1.17
CA PRO A 137 -2.53 -16.07 -1.08
C PRO A 137 -2.15 -16.83 -2.35
N LEU A 138 -0.88 -16.70 -2.76
CA LEU A 138 -0.31 -17.36 -3.93
C LEU A 138 -0.85 -16.90 -5.29
N VAL A 139 -1.76 -15.92 -5.33
CA VAL A 139 -2.20 -15.31 -6.58
C VAL A 139 -1.14 -14.30 -7.02
N THR A 140 -0.66 -14.48 -8.25
CA THR A 140 0.33 -13.59 -8.85
C THR A 140 0.23 -13.60 -10.37
N GLY A 141 0.26 -12.44 -11.00
CA GLY A 141 0.41 -12.29 -12.44
C GLY A 141 1.87 -12.37 -12.92
N ARG A 142 2.83 -12.72 -12.05
CA ARG A 142 4.26 -12.69 -12.35
C ARG A 142 4.90 -14.05 -12.15
N ALA A 143 5.76 -14.45 -13.09
CA ALA A 143 6.44 -15.76 -13.07
C ALA A 143 7.33 -15.96 -11.81
N LYS A 144 7.88 -14.89 -11.23
CA LYS A 144 8.74 -14.93 -10.03
C LYS A 144 8.06 -14.37 -8.77
N GLY A 145 6.76 -14.09 -8.83
CA GLY A 145 5.99 -13.57 -7.70
C GLY A 145 5.71 -14.66 -6.67
N THR A 146 5.83 -14.39 -5.35
CA THR A 146 5.37 -15.33 -4.31
C THR A 146 3.86 -15.31 -4.13
N GLY A 147 3.19 -14.23 -4.56
CA GLY A 147 1.76 -14.02 -4.33
C GLY A 147 1.38 -13.85 -2.84
N LEU A 148 2.35 -13.59 -1.96
CA LEU A 148 2.10 -13.47 -0.51
C LEU A 148 2.03 -12.02 -0.02
N GLY A 149 2.66 -11.06 -0.72
CA GLY A 149 2.79 -9.69 -0.24
C GLY A 149 1.45 -8.97 -0.01
N LEU A 150 0.52 -9.09 -0.95
CA LEU A 150 -0.80 -8.45 -0.85
C LEU A 150 -1.73 -9.14 0.14
N SER A 151 -1.67 -10.46 0.27
CA SER A 151 -2.44 -11.20 1.28
C SER A 151 -1.96 -10.87 2.70
N ILE A 152 -0.66 -10.68 2.89
CA ILE A 152 -0.09 -10.21 4.17
C ILE A 152 -0.56 -8.78 4.44
N ALA A 153 -0.52 -7.88 3.45
CA ALA A 153 -1.00 -6.52 3.59
C ALA A 153 -2.48 -6.49 3.99
N GLN A 154 -3.32 -7.31 3.37
CA GLN A 154 -4.74 -7.42 3.71
C GLN A 154 -4.95 -7.89 5.16
N ASN A 155 -4.21 -8.92 5.60
CA ASN A 155 -4.28 -9.42 6.98
C ASN A 155 -3.89 -8.36 8.00
N ILE A 156 -2.80 -7.63 7.75
CA ILE A 156 -2.37 -6.53 8.62
C ILE A 156 -3.45 -5.44 8.67
N MET A 157 -3.99 -5.01 7.53
CA MET A 157 -5.06 -4.01 7.50
C MET A 157 -6.29 -4.48 8.28
N HIS A 158 -6.68 -5.75 8.15
CA HIS A 158 -7.78 -6.33 8.91
C HIS A 158 -7.52 -6.30 10.43
N GLN A 159 -6.30 -6.62 10.88
CA GLN A 159 -5.90 -6.52 12.30
C GLN A 159 -5.99 -5.08 12.83
N HIS A 160 -5.80 -4.08 11.97
CA HIS A 160 -6.00 -2.65 12.28
C HIS A 160 -7.45 -2.20 12.16
N ASN A 161 -8.42 -3.11 12.02
CA ASN A 161 -9.81 -2.81 11.68
C ASN A 161 -9.94 -1.96 10.41
N GLY A 162 -8.92 -1.94 9.58
CA GLY A 162 -8.85 -1.22 8.32
C GLY A 162 -9.28 -2.07 7.14
N MET A 163 -9.20 -1.47 5.95
CA MET A 163 -9.53 -2.11 4.68
C MET A 163 -8.50 -1.72 3.62
N ILE A 164 -8.30 -2.60 2.65
CA ILE A 164 -7.50 -2.34 1.46
C ILE A 164 -8.34 -2.62 0.22
N GLU A 165 -8.29 -1.72 -0.75
CA GLU A 165 -8.94 -1.85 -2.05
C GLU A 165 -7.92 -1.71 -3.17
N CYS A 166 -8.19 -2.34 -4.31
CA CYS A 166 -7.41 -2.21 -5.53
C CYS A 166 -8.32 -1.79 -6.68
N GLN A 167 -7.93 -0.75 -7.40
CA GLN A 167 -8.52 -0.34 -8.66
C GLN A 167 -7.40 -0.28 -9.70
N SER A 168 -7.60 -0.95 -10.84
CA SER A 168 -6.54 -1.04 -11.84
C SER A 168 -7.10 -1.03 -13.25
N VAL A 169 -6.47 -0.21 -14.06
CA VAL A 169 -6.57 -0.18 -15.52
C VAL A 169 -5.16 0.07 -16.09
N PRO A 170 -4.87 -0.27 -17.32
CA PRO A 170 -3.59 0.08 -17.94
C PRO A 170 -3.27 1.57 -17.81
N GLY A 171 -2.10 1.91 -17.30
CA GLY A 171 -1.68 3.29 -17.02
C GLY A 171 -2.09 3.83 -15.65
N LYS A 172 -2.86 3.06 -14.86
CA LYS A 172 -3.26 3.48 -13.51
C LYS A 172 -3.64 2.29 -12.63
N THR A 173 -2.79 1.95 -11.67
CA THR A 173 -3.13 1.03 -10.58
C THR A 173 -3.10 1.79 -9.26
N MET A 174 -4.15 1.72 -8.49
CA MET A 174 -4.26 2.39 -7.19
C MET A 174 -4.69 1.40 -6.12
N PHE A 175 -3.87 1.30 -5.08
CA PHE A 175 -4.23 0.65 -3.83
C PHE A 175 -4.60 1.70 -2.80
N SER A 176 -5.79 1.57 -2.22
CA SER A 176 -6.31 2.47 -1.18
C SER A 176 -6.38 1.74 0.16
N LEU A 177 -5.69 2.27 1.16
CA LEU A 177 -5.71 1.79 2.54
C LEU A 177 -6.64 2.70 3.34
N TYR A 178 -7.57 2.11 4.07
CA TYR A 178 -8.50 2.84 4.94
C TYR A 178 -8.24 2.46 6.39
N LEU A 179 -7.89 3.42 7.21
CA LEU A 179 -7.66 3.25 8.64
C LEU A 179 -8.74 4.03 9.40
N PRO A 180 -9.62 3.35 10.16
CA PRO A 180 -10.68 4.04 10.90
C PRO A 180 -10.08 4.95 11.95
N TRP A 181 -10.65 6.15 12.11
CA TRP A 181 -10.31 7.03 13.20
C TRP A 181 -11.28 6.76 14.36
N GLU A 182 -10.75 6.36 15.52
CA GLU A 182 -11.54 5.79 16.63
C GLU A 182 -12.59 6.74 17.22
N SER A 183 -12.38 8.07 17.15
CA SER A 183 -13.36 9.04 17.67
C SER A 183 -14.67 9.07 16.90
N ASP A 184 -14.77 8.39 15.75
CA ASP A 184 -15.86 8.50 14.80
C ASP A 184 -16.68 7.21 14.61
N ARG A 185 -16.48 6.19 15.46
CA ARG A 185 -17.37 5.02 15.45
C ARG A 185 -18.76 5.48 15.82
N VAL A 186 -19.70 5.39 14.88
CA VAL A 186 -21.11 5.61 15.17
C VAL A 186 -21.55 4.48 16.12
N ALA A 187 -21.72 4.79 17.41
CA ALA A 187 -22.36 3.86 18.33
C ALA A 187 -23.72 3.45 17.75
N LYS A 188 -23.95 2.15 17.62
CA LYS A 188 -25.27 1.60 17.27
C LYS A 188 -26.24 1.82 18.41
#